data_3f0fdf71ddcd50d6bb222c09cb35ff9c
#
_entry.id   3f0fdf71ddcd50d6bb222c09cb35ff9c
#
_cell.length_a   1.000
_cell.length_b   1.000
_cell.length_c   1.000
_cell.angle_alpha   90.00
_cell.angle_beta   90.00
_cell.angle_gamma   90.00
#
_symmetry.space_group_name_H-M   'P 1'
#
loop_
_entity.id
_entity.type
_entity.pdbx_description
1 polymer ?
#
loop_
_entity_poly.entity_id
_entity_poly.type
_entity_poly.pdbx_seq_one_letter_code
_entity_poly.pdbx_strand_id
1 'polypeptide(L)'
;MNALPDESADESEVSEVDVWVCDFADAEDRADFARLMAEFAAEPVSASPHLGIAHFEKVASDLARRAGTLVLLAARGESRETEGVLLAFEGYSSFARGALLNIHDVHVTPRARGAGVGTALLETLATLAREHRMAKLTLEVSATNESAIRLYRRLGYGGFESLPAQAPAGATYFATKKL
;
A
#
# COMPACT_ATOMS: atom_id res chain seq x y z
N MET A 1 2.42 -23.69 -51.20
CA MET A 1 1.81 -24.15 -49.97
C MET A 1 2.64 -23.51 -48.86
N ASN A 2 2.26 -22.26 -48.48
CA ASN A 2 2.94 -21.44 -47.50
C ASN A 2 2.30 -21.71 -46.13
N ALA A 3 3.04 -22.27 -45.21
CA ALA A 3 2.65 -22.38 -43.83
C ALA A 3 2.80 -20.97 -43.18
N LEU A 4 1.73 -20.46 -42.59
CA LEU A 4 1.74 -19.27 -41.74
C LEU A 4 2.46 -19.64 -40.42
N PRO A 5 3.21 -18.72 -39.83
CA PRO A 5 3.76 -18.93 -38.49
C PRO A 5 2.62 -18.89 -37.45
N ASP A 6 2.64 -19.88 -36.58
CA ASP A 6 1.81 -19.99 -35.40
C ASP A 6 2.17 -18.84 -34.45
N GLU A 7 1.32 -17.79 -34.39
CA GLU A 7 1.34 -16.78 -33.33
C GLU A 7 0.66 -17.38 -32.10
N SER A 8 1.37 -18.25 -31.38
CA SER A 8 1.05 -18.51 -29.99
C SER A 8 1.42 -17.25 -29.20
N ALA A 9 0.43 -16.35 -29.04
CA ALA A 9 0.53 -15.23 -28.13
C ALA A 9 0.88 -15.76 -26.75
N ASP A 10 2.05 -15.35 -26.28
CA ASP A 10 2.46 -15.45 -24.88
C ASP A 10 1.44 -14.65 -24.03
N GLU A 11 0.38 -15.32 -23.60
CA GLU A 11 -0.46 -14.84 -22.52
C GLU A 11 0.41 -14.87 -21.26
N SER A 12 1.13 -13.78 -21.02
CA SER A 12 1.79 -13.56 -19.75
C SER A 12 0.75 -13.75 -18.64
N GLU A 13 0.80 -14.89 -17.97
CA GLU A 13 0.03 -15.17 -16.75
C GLU A 13 0.21 -13.98 -15.81
N VAL A 14 -0.81 -13.14 -15.73
CA VAL A 14 -0.90 -12.13 -14.69
C VAL A 14 -1.04 -12.92 -13.40
N SER A 15 0.07 -13.16 -12.70
CA SER A 15 0.05 -13.91 -11.45
C SER A 15 -0.90 -13.20 -10.49
N GLU A 16 -1.91 -13.91 -10.02
CA GLU A 16 -2.89 -13.42 -9.06
C GLU A 16 -2.16 -12.87 -7.82
N VAL A 17 -2.59 -11.70 -7.37
CA VAL A 17 -2.07 -11.08 -6.15
C VAL A 17 -2.98 -11.47 -5.00
N ASP A 18 -2.47 -12.25 -4.08
CA ASP A 18 -3.14 -12.56 -2.82
C ASP A 18 -2.89 -11.46 -1.80
N VAL A 19 -3.96 -11.01 -1.11
CA VAL A 19 -3.89 -9.96 -0.08
C VAL A 19 -4.64 -10.42 1.15
N TRP A 20 -3.98 -10.37 2.31
CA TRP A 20 -4.58 -10.75 3.59
C TRP A 20 -4.33 -9.73 4.68
N VAL A 21 -5.14 -9.80 5.74
CA VAL A 21 -4.92 -9.00 6.96
C VAL A 21 -3.81 -9.66 7.77
N CYS A 22 -2.76 -8.88 8.08
CA CYS A 22 -1.66 -9.32 8.91
C CYS A 22 -2.15 -9.72 10.31
N ASP A 23 -1.90 -10.95 10.70
CA ASP A 23 -2.11 -11.42 12.07
C ASP A 23 -0.81 -11.28 12.87
N PHE A 24 -0.71 -10.26 13.71
CA PHE A 24 0.45 -10.08 14.55
C PHE A 24 0.65 -11.16 15.62
N ALA A 25 -0.29 -12.10 15.81
CA ALA A 25 -0.07 -13.31 16.62
C ALA A 25 0.73 -14.35 15.83
N ASP A 26 0.64 -14.36 14.51
CA ASP A 26 1.45 -15.19 13.64
C ASP A 26 2.90 -14.68 13.54
N ALA A 27 3.86 -15.59 13.62
CA ALA A 27 5.29 -15.23 13.63
C ALA A 27 5.81 -14.86 12.23
N GLU A 28 5.25 -15.48 11.19
CA GLU A 28 5.63 -15.24 9.79
C GLU A 28 5.12 -13.87 9.33
N ASP A 29 3.86 -13.57 9.59
CA ASP A 29 3.28 -12.25 9.30
C ASP A 29 4.03 -11.11 9.99
N ARG A 30 4.41 -11.30 11.27
CA ARG A 30 5.23 -10.32 11.99
C ARG A 30 6.60 -10.12 11.37
N ALA A 31 7.25 -11.20 10.98
CA ALA A 31 8.58 -11.14 10.36
C ALA A 31 8.51 -10.45 8.99
N ASP A 32 7.50 -10.77 8.20
CA ASP A 32 7.27 -10.16 6.89
C ASP A 32 6.94 -8.67 7.00
N PHE A 33 6.06 -8.28 7.92
CA PHE A 33 5.82 -6.88 8.21
C PHE A 33 7.11 -6.15 8.57
N ALA A 34 7.90 -6.69 9.51
CA ALA A 34 9.14 -6.04 9.95
C ALA A 34 10.18 -5.92 8.83
N ARG A 35 10.31 -6.95 7.99
CA ARG A 35 11.19 -6.96 6.83
C ARG A 35 10.78 -5.92 5.80
N LEU A 36 9.51 -5.90 5.39
CA LEU A 36 9.00 -4.97 4.38
C LEU A 36 9.07 -3.50 4.85
N MET A 37 8.79 -3.24 6.12
CA MET A 37 8.91 -1.90 6.69
C MET A 37 10.37 -1.44 6.79
N ALA A 38 11.31 -2.35 7.10
CA ALA A 38 12.74 -2.04 7.09
C ALA A 38 13.25 -1.76 5.66
N GLU A 39 12.76 -2.49 4.67
CA GLU A 39 13.04 -2.25 3.26
C GLU A 39 12.50 -0.88 2.81
N PHE A 40 11.27 -0.54 3.20
CA PHE A 40 10.68 0.77 2.95
C PHE A 40 11.47 1.91 3.61
N ALA A 41 11.88 1.75 4.87
CA ALA A 41 12.67 2.74 5.59
C ALA A 41 14.04 3.01 4.94
N ALA A 42 14.62 2.02 4.27
CA ALA A 42 15.88 2.14 3.55
C ALA A 42 15.75 2.89 2.21
N GLU A 43 14.53 3.09 1.70
CA GLU A 43 14.32 3.82 0.44
C GLU A 43 14.61 5.32 0.60
N PRO A 44 15.12 5.98 -0.46
CA PRO A 44 15.44 7.41 -0.41
C PRO A 44 14.25 8.30 -0.02
N VAL A 45 13.03 7.87 -0.35
CA VAL A 45 11.79 8.62 -0.06
C VAL A 45 11.46 8.64 1.44
N SER A 46 11.86 7.61 2.19
CA SER A 46 11.57 7.49 3.64
C SER A 46 12.57 8.25 4.51
N ALA A 47 13.78 8.52 4.00
CA ALA A 47 14.86 9.21 4.70
C ALA A 47 15.21 8.62 6.11
N SER A 48 14.95 7.33 6.33
CA SER A 48 15.13 6.65 7.62
C SER A 48 15.95 5.35 7.53
N PRO A 49 17.06 5.32 6.77
CA PRO A 49 17.80 4.09 6.48
C PRO A 49 18.45 3.43 7.70
N HIS A 50 18.45 4.11 8.85
CA HIS A 50 18.98 3.59 10.12
C HIS A 50 17.98 2.69 10.85
N LEU A 51 16.71 2.64 10.41
CA LEU A 51 15.69 1.81 11.02
C LEU A 51 15.71 0.42 10.37
N GLY A 52 16.25 -0.56 11.10
CA GLY A 52 16.34 -1.95 10.65
C GLY A 52 15.20 -2.82 11.17
N ILE A 53 15.24 -4.12 10.82
CA ILE A 53 14.22 -5.12 11.18
C ILE A 53 13.91 -5.13 12.68
N ALA A 54 14.92 -5.10 13.56
CA ALA A 54 14.72 -5.11 15.01
C ALA A 54 13.92 -3.91 15.55
N HIS A 55 13.92 -2.77 14.83
CA HIS A 55 13.04 -1.65 15.12
C HIS A 55 11.60 -2.01 14.81
N PHE A 56 11.35 -2.55 13.61
CA PHE A 56 10.00 -2.85 13.14
C PHE A 56 9.36 -4.07 13.81
N GLU A 57 10.15 -5.00 14.35
CA GLU A 57 9.64 -6.04 15.27
C GLU A 57 9.02 -5.44 16.54
N LYS A 58 9.61 -4.36 17.07
CA LYS A 58 9.02 -3.61 18.20
C LYS A 58 7.77 -2.87 17.77
N VAL A 59 7.80 -2.24 16.58
CA VAL A 59 6.62 -1.58 15.99
C VAL A 59 5.49 -2.59 15.81
N ALA A 60 5.74 -3.78 15.27
CA ALA A 60 4.75 -4.84 15.14
C ALA A 60 4.11 -5.19 16.50
N SER A 61 4.95 -5.31 17.55
CA SER A 61 4.47 -5.59 18.91
C SER A 61 3.62 -4.46 19.49
N ASP A 62 3.90 -3.21 19.14
CA ASP A 62 3.10 -2.06 19.55
C ASP A 62 1.77 -2.00 18.78
N LEU A 63 1.80 -2.22 17.46
CA LEU A 63 0.64 -2.25 16.61
C LEU A 63 -0.35 -3.36 16.96
N ALA A 64 0.16 -4.54 17.37
CA ALA A 64 -0.66 -5.65 17.84
C ALA A 64 -1.58 -5.29 19.02
N ARG A 65 -1.20 -4.28 19.80
CA ARG A 65 -1.96 -3.80 20.97
C ARG A 65 -2.77 -2.55 20.72
N ARG A 66 -2.59 -1.93 19.54
CA ARG A 66 -3.22 -0.66 19.21
C ARG A 66 -4.54 -0.89 18.51
N ALA A 67 -5.65 -0.51 19.13
CA ALA A 67 -6.97 -0.53 18.49
C ALA A 67 -7.01 0.39 17.25
N GLY A 68 -7.77 -0.02 16.24
CA GLY A 68 -7.92 0.74 15.01
C GLY A 68 -6.69 0.69 14.08
N THR A 69 -5.81 -0.29 14.27
CA THR A 69 -4.73 -0.61 13.33
C THR A 69 -5.21 -1.66 12.33
N LEU A 70 -4.94 -1.43 11.06
CA LEU A 70 -5.12 -2.42 9.99
C LEU A 70 -3.83 -2.51 9.18
N VAL A 71 -3.30 -3.71 9.07
CA VAL A 71 -2.16 -4.01 8.21
C VAL A 71 -2.58 -5.04 7.18
N LEU A 72 -2.27 -4.80 5.92
CA LEU A 72 -2.41 -5.76 4.84
C LEU A 72 -1.03 -6.19 4.35
N LEU A 73 -0.89 -7.47 4.07
CA LEU A 73 0.26 -8.06 3.40
C LEU A 73 -0.19 -8.58 2.04
N ALA A 74 0.74 -8.65 1.08
CA ALA A 74 0.45 -9.12 -0.27
C ALA A 74 1.59 -9.95 -0.84
N ALA A 75 1.23 -11.02 -1.58
CA ALA A 75 2.16 -11.87 -2.31
C ALA A 75 1.61 -12.17 -3.72
N ARG A 76 2.48 -12.61 -4.64
CA ARG A 76 2.09 -13.06 -5.97
C ARG A 76 2.35 -14.55 -6.16
N GLY A 77 1.42 -15.20 -6.85
CA GLY A 77 1.53 -16.61 -7.19
C GLY A 77 1.61 -17.53 -5.98
N GLU A 78 2.11 -18.74 -6.19
CA GLU A 78 2.12 -19.78 -5.16
C GLU A 78 3.25 -19.65 -4.12
N SER A 79 4.26 -18.81 -4.37
CA SER A 79 5.48 -18.75 -3.56
C SER A 79 5.27 -18.19 -2.14
N ARG A 80 4.14 -17.53 -1.88
CA ARG A 80 3.83 -16.81 -0.61
C ARG A 80 4.95 -15.88 -0.12
N GLU A 81 5.92 -15.56 -0.95
CA GLU A 81 6.91 -14.55 -0.59
C GLU A 81 6.24 -13.19 -0.58
N THR A 82 6.09 -12.62 0.59
CA THR A 82 5.41 -11.34 0.79
C THR A 82 6.17 -10.21 0.11
N GLU A 83 5.50 -9.50 -0.78
CA GLU A 83 6.08 -8.47 -1.65
C GLU A 83 5.50 -7.07 -1.42
N GLY A 84 4.43 -6.97 -0.64
CA GLY A 84 3.78 -5.71 -0.36
C GLY A 84 3.23 -5.62 1.05
N VAL A 85 3.22 -4.40 1.60
CA VAL A 85 2.63 -4.06 2.89
C VAL A 85 1.88 -2.74 2.79
N LEU A 86 0.75 -2.66 3.50
CA LEU A 86 -0.01 -1.43 3.70
C LEU A 86 -0.38 -1.32 5.18
N LEU A 87 -0.05 -0.18 5.80
CA LEU A 87 -0.43 0.16 7.16
C LEU A 87 -1.47 1.29 7.12
N ALA A 88 -2.59 1.09 7.79
CA ALA A 88 -3.63 2.10 7.94
C ALA A 88 -4.13 2.19 9.39
N PHE A 89 -4.59 3.38 9.76
CA PHE A 89 -5.17 3.64 11.06
C PHE A 89 -6.60 4.16 10.96
N GLU A 90 -7.45 3.69 11.85
CA GLU A 90 -8.78 4.23 11.99
C GLU A 90 -8.71 5.64 12.60
N GLY A 91 -9.47 6.52 12.00
CA GLY A 91 -9.69 7.88 12.45
C GLY A 91 -11.15 8.28 12.32
N TYR A 92 -11.46 9.54 12.60
CA TYR A 92 -12.81 10.06 12.50
C TYR A 92 -12.84 11.37 11.72
N SER A 93 -13.77 11.49 10.79
CA SER A 93 -14.04 12.73 10.06
C SER A 93 -15.24 13.45 10.65
N SER A 94 -15.01 14.58 11.34
CA SER A 94 -16.07 15.45 11.84
C SER A 94 -16.94 16.02 10.71
N PHE A 95 -16.35 16.33 9.56
CA PHE A 95 -17.08 16.83 8.40
C PHE A 95 -17.94 15.75 7.71
N ALA A 96 -17.46 14.51 7.63
CA ALA A 96 -18.22 13.39 7.07
C ALA A 96 -19.10 12.69 8.13
N ARG A 97 -18.97 13.02 9.44
CA ARG A 97 -19.63 12.34 10.55
C ARG A 97 -19.46 10.82 10.51
N GLY A 98 -18.25 10.35 10.23
CA GLY A 98 -18.01 8.92 10.11
C GLY A 98 -16.56 8.53 10.32
N ALA A 99 -16.34 7.25 10.59
CA ALA A 99 -15.01 6.66 10.64
C ALA A 99 -14.34 6.75 9.27
N LEU A 100 -13.03 6.80 9.27
CA LEU A 100 -12.18 6.74 8.07
C LEU A 100 -10.98 5.84 8.33
N LEU A 101 -10.33 5.36 7.27
CA LEU A 101 -8.98 4.81 7.35
C LEU A 101 -7.99 5.81 6.75
N ASN A 102 -6.97 6.13 7.53
CA ASN A 102 -5.80 6.88 7.06
C ASN A 102 -4.71 5.88 6.69
N ILE A 103 -4.36 5.85 5.40
CA ILE A 103 -3.25 5.05 4.88
C ILE A 103 -1.97 5.77 5.27
N HIS A 104 -1.18 5.14 6.12
CA HIS A 104 0.03 5.72 6.67
C HIS A 104 1.26 5.32 5.85
N ASP A 105 1.40 4.02 5.57
CA ASP A 105 2.52 3.47 4.81
C ASP A 105 2.02 2.51 3.73
N VAL A 106 2.61 2.57 2.54
CA VAL A 106 2.44 1.60 1.46
C VAL A 106 3.80 1.33 0.86
N HIS A 107 4.22 0.08 0.89
CA HIS A 107 5.45 -0.35 0.26
C HIS A 107 5.22 -1.59 -0.61
N VAL A 108 5.86 -1.61 -1.75
CA VAL A 108 5.96 -2.77 -2.65
C VAL A 108 7.42 -2.96 -3.00
N THR A 109 7.93 -4.17 -2.81
CA THR A 109 9.33 -4.49 -3.12
C THR A 109 9.69 -4.08 -4.54
N PRO A 110 10.90 -3.60 -4.82
CA PRO A 110 11.28 -3.12 -6.16
C PRO A 110 11.00 -4.12 -7.28
N ARG A 111 11.19 -5.42 -7.03
CA ARG A 111 10.96 -6.50 -8.00
C ARG A 111 9.48 -6.74 -8.33
N ALA A 112 8.57 -6.34 -7.44
CA ALA A 112 7.12 -6.53 -7.61
C ALA A 112 6.40 -5.26 -8.09
N ARG A 113 7.12 -4.15 -8.29
CA ARG A 113 6.55 -2.91 -8.81
C ARG A 113 6.08 -3.08 -10.24
N GLY A 114 4.95 -2.49 -10.56
CA GLY A 114 4.32 -2.62 -11.88
C GLY A 114 3.50 -3.91 -12.08
N ALA A 115 3.59 -4.89 -11.17
CA ALA A 115 2.89 -6.16 -11.25
C ALA A 115 1.52 -6.20 -10.50
N GLY A 116 0.95 -5.04 -10.18
CA GLY A 116 -0.40 -4.97 -9.61
C GLY A 116 -0.48 -4.99 -8.09
N VAL A 117 0.59 -5.34 -7.35
CA VAL A 117 0.58 -5.51 -5.88
C VAL A 117 0.04 -4.28 -5.14
N GLY A 118 0.52 -3.09 -5.48
CA GLY A 118 0.03 -1.86 -4.84
C GLY A 118 -1.43 -1.54 -5.17
N THR A 119 -1.90 -1.93 -6.35
CA THR A 119 -3.32 -1.83 -6.74
C THR A 119 -4.16 -2.76 -5.87
N ALA A 120 -3.76 -4.03 -5.76
CA ALA A 120 -4.48 -5.04 -4.98
C ALA A 120 -4.59 -4.64 -3.49
N LEU A 121 -3.50 -4.18 -2.87
CA LEU A 121 -3.51 -3.69 -1.48
C LEU A 121 -4.53 -2.56 -1.28
N LEU A 122 -4.53 -1.56 -2.16
CA LEU A 122 -5.41 -0.39 -2.04
C LEU A 122 -6.88 -0.71 -2.35
N GLU A 123 -7.15 -1.62 -3.27
CA GLU A 123 -8.50 -2.08 -3.59
C GLU A 123 -9.07 -2.97 -2.49
N THR A 124 -8.28 -3.87 -1.92
CA THR A 124 -8.66 -4.67 -0.75
C THR A 124 -8.97 -3.77 0.43
N LEU A 125 -8.11 -2.77 0.73
CA LEU A 125 -8.40 -1.79 1.77
C LEU A 125 -9.72 -1.06 1.53
N ALA A 126 -9.99 -0.64 0.28
CA ALA A 126 -11.22 0.07 -0.05
C ALA A 126 -12.46 -0.83 0.10
N THR A 127 -12.33 -2.13 -0.18
CA THR A 127 -13.40 -3.12 0.01
C THR A 127 -13.70 -3.30 1.49
N LEU A 128 -12.69 -3.57 2.32
CA LEU A 128 -12.83 -3.68 3.77
C LEU A 128 -13.42 -2.42 4.40
N ALA A 129 -12.97 -1.25 3.96
CA ALA A 129 -13.50 0.02 4.46
C ALA A 129 -14.99 0.22 4.13
N ARG A 130 -15.46 -0.22 2.94
CA ARG A 130 -16.89 -0.19 2.58
C ARG A 130 -17.70 -1.18 3.43
N GLU A 131 -17.22 -2.39 3.63
CA GLU A 131 -17.85 -3.41 4.48
C GLU A 131 -18.04 -2.89 5.91
N HIS A 132 -17.06 -2.16 6.42
CA HIS A 132 -17.13 -1.50 7.74
C HIS A 132 -17.82 -0.14 7.73
N ARG A 133 -18.46 0.26 6.61
CA ARG A 133 -19.20 1.53 6.44
C ARG A 133 -18.40 2.77 6.79
N MET A 134 -17.13 2.76 6.46
CA MET A 134 -16.27 3.94 6.62
C MET A 134 -16.62 5.01 5.58
N ALA A 135 -16.48 6.26 5.96
CA ALA A 135 -16.89 7.40 5.11
C ALA A 135 -15.89 7.65 3.97
N LYS A 136 -14.61 7.39 4.20
CA LYS A 136 -13.54 7.67 3.23
C LYS A 136 -12.22 7.02 3.61
N LEU A 137 -11.31 6.95 2.63
CA LEU A 137 -9.88 6.74 2.81
C LEU A 137 -9.14 8.08 2.68
N THR A 138 -8.05 8.23 3.41
CA THR A 138 -7.14 9.38 3.33
C THR A 138 -5.69 8.91 3.30
N LEU A 139 -4.82 9.71 2.68
CA LEU A 139 -3.37 9.47 2.68
C LEU A 139 -2.62 10.78 2.48
N GLU A 140 -1.34 10.77 2.84
CA GLU A 140 -0.37 11.78 2.45
C GLU A 140 0.68 11.15 1.51
N VAL A 141 1.08 11.90 0.49
CA VAL A 141 2.11 11.44 -0.45
C VAL A 141 3.02 12.59 -0.86
N SER A 142 4.32 12.33 -0.90
CA SER A 142 5.29 13.30 -1.40
C SER A 142 4.94 13.75 -2.82
N ALA A 143 4.99 15.05 -3.06
CA ALA A 143 4.77 15.63 -4.39
C ALA A 143 5.77 15.13 -5.45
N THR A 144 6.92 14.60 -5.02
CA THR A 144 7.94 14.01 -5.89
C THR A 144 7.70 12.53 -6.19
N ASN A 145 6.76 11.87 -5.49
CA ASN A 145 6.45 10.45 -5.72
C ASN A 145 5.40 10.30 -6.84
N GLU A 146 5.81 10.61 -8.07
CA GLU A 146 4.92 10.59 -9.23
C GLU A 146 4.30 9.21 -9.49
N SER A 147 5.01 8.12 -9.20
CA SER A 147 4.50 6.76 -9.42
C SER A 147 3.32 6.46 -8.50
N ALA A 148 3.42 6.79 -7.22
CA ALA A 148 2.33 6.64 -6.26
C ALA A 148 1.16 7.57 -6.58
N ILE A 149 1.43 8.83 -6.97
CA ILE A 149 0.39 9.80 -7.37
C ILE A 149 -0.41 9.26 -8.56
N ARG A 150 0.26 8.71 -9.59
CA ARG A 150 -0.42 8.09 -10.74
C ARG A 150 -1.30 6.91 -10.31
N LEU A 151 -0.81 6.06 -9.40
CA LEU A 151 -1.56 4.94 -8.86
C LEU A 151 -2.81 5.43 -8.12
N TYR A 152 -2.66 6.35 -7.19
CA TYR A 152 -3.78 6.88 -6.40
C TYR A 152 -4.84 7.56 -7.27
N ARG A 153 -4.44 8.39 -8.24
CA ARG A 153 -5.37 9.01 -9.20
C ARG A 153 -6.18 7.96 -9.97
N ARG A 154 -5.52 6.91 -10.49
CA ARG A 154 -6.20 5.81 -11.20
C ARG A 154 -7.22 5.10 -10.31
N LEU A 155 -6.94 4.99 -9.01
CA LEU A 155 -7.83 4.38 -8.03
C LEU A 155 -8.90 5.33 -7.46
N GLY A 156 -9.02 6.54 -7.99
CA GLY A 156 -10.07 7.49 -7.64
C GLY A 156 -9.80 8.35 -6.40
N TYR A 157 -8.53 8.47 -5.98
CA TYR A 157 -8.16 9.48 -4.99
C TYR A 157 -8.06 10.86 -5.66
N GLY A 158 -8.62 11.88 -4.99
CA GLY A 158 -8.50 13.30 -5.36
C GLY A 158 -7.73 14.09 -4.31
N GLY A 159 -7.47 15.38 -4.59
CA GLY A 159 -6.71 16.29 -3.72
C GLY A 159 -5.32 16.64 -4.24
N PHE A 160 -5.00 16.18 -5.45
CA PHE A 160 -3.69 16.43 -6.09
C PHE A 160 -3.61 17.78 -6.80
N GLU A 161 -4.71 18.51 -6.87
CA GLU A 161 -4.83 19.84 -7.50
C GLU A 161 -4.42 20.99 -6.55
N SER A 162 -4.20 20.67 -5.29
CA SER A 162 -3.97 21.68 -4.23
C SER A 162 -2.56 22.27 -4.22
N LEU A 163 -1.61 21.68 -4.94
CA LEU A 163 -0.25 22.20 -5.04
C LEU A 163 0.03 22.81 -6.42
N PRO A 164 0.87 23.84 -6.51
CA PRO A 164 1.30 24.41 -7.77
C PRO A 164 2.10 23.38 -8.60
N ALA A 165 2.20 23.63 -9.91
CA ALA A 165 2.92 22.72 -10.83
C ALA A 165 4.40 22.49 -10.44
N GLN A 166 5.00 23.42 -9.71
CA GLN A 166 6.31 23.26 -9.07
C GLN A 166 6.12 23.25 -7.56
N ALA A 167 5.86 22.08 -7.00
CA ALA A 167 5.74 21.93 -5.56
C ALA A 167 7.09 22.19 -4.86
N PRO A 168 7.13 22.90 -3.72
CA PRO A 168 8.33 23.06 -2.94
C PRO A 168 8.94 21.71 -2.54
N ALA A 169 10.27 21.68 -2.32
CA ALA A 169 10.92 20.50 -1.76
C ALA A 169 10.27 20.12 -0.43
N GLY A 170 9.94 18.83 -0.26
CA GLY A 170 9.27 18.33 0.94
C GLY A 170 7.74 18.54 0.98
N ALA A 171 7.14 19.12 -0.07
CA ALA A 171 5.69 19.23 -0.13
C ALA A 171 5.01 17.87 -0.24
N THR A 172 3.86 17.73 0.41
CA THR A 172 3.00 16.56 0.36
C THR A 172 1.60 16.92 -0.15
N TYR A 173 0.97 15.99 -0.87
CA TYR A 173 -0.47 16.03 -1.13
C TYR A 173 -1.21 15.30 -0.04
N PHE A 174 -2.31 15.89 0.40
CA PHE A 174 -3.33 15.19 1.18
C PHE A 174 -4.42 14.70 0.23
N ALA A 175 -4.49 13.41 0.02
CA ALA A 175 -5.44 12.82 -0.92
C ALA A 175 -6.55 12.07 -0.20
N THR A 176 -7.74 12.06 -0.81
CA THR A 176 -8.93 11.41 -0.27
C THR A 176 -9.65 10.61 -1.34
N LYS A 177 -10.24 9.48 -0.92
CA LYS A 177 -11.18 8.69 -1.71
C LYS A 177 -12.46 8.50 -0.90
N LYS A 178 -13.61 8.98 -1.44
CA LYS A 178 -14.93 8.65 -0.88
C LYS A 178 -15.28 7.20 -1.17
N LEU A 179 -15.97 6.54 -0.28
CA LEU A 179 -16.33 5.13 -0.37
C LEU A 179 -17.81 4.94 -0.73
#